data_04729663af500ee1ae457cfb89206191
#
_entry.id   04729663af500ee1ae457cfb89206191
#
_cell.length_a   1.000
_cell.length_b   1.000
_cell.length_c   1.000
_cell.angle_alpha   90.00
_cell.angle_beta   90.00
_cell.angle_gamma   90.00
#
_symmetry.space_group_name_H-M   'P 1'
#
loop_
_entity.id
_entity.type
_entity.pdbx_description
1 polymer ?
#
loop_
_entity_poly.entity_id
_entity_poly.type
_entity_poly.pdbx_seq_one_letter_code
_entity_poly.pdbx_strand_id
1 'polypeptide(L)'
;MQLNKMLGKQSMAAFCLLSAFALSGCDQKQSADSAETKLEYDGLTPTSPLRVDTQAHSVTLLVQVNGRFLTDDTRHGIVYKEGSNGHKSLFVGFADPKSLYDALKQASATPGDNMTMDNKETTHVAGSKLDLSVKWANASQSYPFDDVITDSNGKKLEMHFGGNLQAAEEKKTGCLVCLDSCPVGIVSNATYTYGAVEKRNEVKFVGNSAILPPDGTLATVTFKVVE
;
A
#
# COMPACT_ATOMS: atom_id res chain seq x y z
N MET A 1 -60.33 -42.76 20.58
CA MET A 1 -60.11 -44.11 21.12
C MET A 1 -58.92 -43.98 22.03
N GLN A 2 -59.21 -43.77 23.27
CA GLN A 2 -58.91 -44.51 24.51
C GLN A 2 -57.38 -44.53 24.79
N LEU A 3 -56.97 -43.86 25.86
CA LEU A 3 -56.97 -44.17 27.31
C LEU A 3 -55.82 -45.10 27.68
N ASN A 4 -54.93 -44.88 28.59
CA ASN A 4 -54.96 -44.74 30.04
C ASN A 4 -53.51 -44.59 30.57
N LYS A 5 -53.22 -43.66 31.47
CA LYS A 5 -53.20 -43.72 32.95
C LYS A 5 -52.27 -44.79 33.54
N MET A 6 -51.29 -44.39 34.34
CA MET A 6 -51.23 -44.45 35.82
C MET A 6 -49.79 -44.14 36.27
N LEU A 7 -49.57 -43.14 37.04
CA LEU A 7 -49.53 -42.97 38.49
C LEU A 7 -48.62 -44.01 39.26
N GLY A 8 -47.64 -43.52 39.97
CA GLY A 8 -46.91 -44.16 41.03
C GLY A 8 -46.04 -43.18 41.82
N LYS A 9 -46.56 -42.69 42.95
CA LYS A 9 -45.89 -41.91 44.00
C LYS A 9 -45.09 -42.85 44.90
N GLN A 10 -43.98 -42.30 45.48
CA GLN A 10 -43.55 -42.37 46.92
C GLN A 10 -42.08 -41.96 46.96
N SER A 11 -41.64 -40.93 47.57
CA SER A 11 -41.65 -40.44 48.96
C SER A 11 -40.40 -40.91 49.80
N MET A 12 -39.72 -39.90 50.36
CA MET A 12 -38.83 -39.87 51.56
C MET A 12 -37.44 -40.49 51.40
N ALA A 13 -36.34 -39.90 51.83
CA ALA A 13 -36.08 -39.08 52.98
C ALA A 13 -34.66 -38.41 52.86
N ALA A 14 -34.51 -37.35 53.63
CA ALA A 14 -33.35 -36.48 53.82
C ALA A 14 -32.10 -37.20 54.35
N PHE A 15 -30.92 -36.72 53.92
CA PHE A 15 -29.78 -36.62 54.78
C PHE A 15 -28.89 -35.41 54.38
N CYS A 16 -28.82 -34.46 55.30
CA CYS A 16 -27.90 -33.34 55.25
C CYS A 16 -26.49 -33.80 55.50
N LEU A 17 -25.55 -33.43 54.66
CA LEU A 17 -24.16 -33.29 54.99
C LEU A 17 -23.60 -32.03 54.33
N LEU A 18 -23.35 -31.03 55.19
CA LEU A 18 -22.60 -29.83 54.88
C LEU A 18 -21.12 -30.25 54.61
N SER A 19 -20.66 -29.97 53.45
CA SER A 19 -19.22 -29.86 53.17
C SER A 19 -18.97 -28.54 52.47
N ALA A 20 -18.38 -27.62 53.23
CA ALA A 20 -17.88 -26.34 52.72
C ALA A 20 -16.69 -26.61 51.80
N PHE A 21 -16.87 -26.40 50.49
CA PHE A 21 -15.77 -26.28 49.56
C PHE A 21 -15.53 -24.80 49.32
N ALA A 22 -14.37 -24.34 49.80
CA ALA A 22 -13.83 -23.04 49.49
C ALA A 22 -13.61 -22.92 47.96
N LEU A 23 -14.37 -22.08 47.32
CA LEU A 23 -14.14 -21.62 45.93
C LEU A 23 -12.95 -20.64 45.94
N SER A 24 -11.76 -21.17 45.71
CA SER A 24 -10.63 -20.36 45.26
C SER A 24 -10.92 -19.97 43.81
N GLY A 25 -11.52 -18.80 43.62
CA GLY A 25 -11.66 -18.18 42.33
C GLY A 25 -10.28 -17.76 41.84
N CYS A 26 -9.65 -18.57 40.97
CA CYS A 26 -8.62 -18.09 40.07
C CYS A 26 -9.31 -17.27 38.97
N ASP A 27 -9.32 -15.95 39.14
CA ASP A 27 -9.51 -15.02 38.04
C ASP A 27 -8.38 -15.24 37.03
N GLN A 28 -8.58 -16.15 36.11
CA GLN A 28 -7.82 -16.20 34.87
C GLN A 28 -8.29 -15.02 34.02
N LYS A 29 -7.64 -13.89 34.25
CA LYS A 29 -7.61 -12.79 33.30
C LYS A 29 -6.98 -13.34 32.03
N GLN A 30 -7.82 -13.86 31.14
CA GLN A 30 -7.47 -14.19 29.78
C GLN A 30 -7.14 -12.88 29.11
N SER A 31 -5.85 -12.50 29.16
CA SER A 31 -5.30 -11.47 28.29
C SER A 31 -5.55 -11.96 26.86
N ALA A 32 -6.54 -11.38 26.21
CA ALA A 32 -6.68 -11.44 24.77
C ALA A 32 -5.45 -10.71 24.21
N ASP A 33 -4.35 -11.45 24.09
CA ASP A 33 -3.22 -11.07 23.26
C ASP A 33 -3.75 -11.15 21.82
N SER A 34 -4.31 -10.01 21.35
CA SER A 34 -4.57 -9.82 19.94
C SER A 34 -3.19 -9.87 19.29
N ALA A 35 -2.85 -11.00 18.69
CA ALA A 35 -1.71 -11.12 17.81
C ALA A 35 -1.93 -10.11 16.67
N GLU A 36 -1.48 -8.88 16.87
CA GLU A 36 -1.32 -7.90 15.81
C GLU A 36 -0.42 -8.57 14.79
N THR A 37 -1.00 -9.01 13.67
CA THR A 37 -0.24 -9.61 12.57
C THR A 37 0.80 -8.59 12.17
N LYS A 38 2.05 -8.81 12.58
CA LYS A 38 3.15 -7.88 12.31
C LYS A 38 3.30 -7.79 10.80
N LEU A 39 2.85 -6.67 10.23
CA LEU A 39 3.02 -6.39 8.82
C LEU A 39 4.53 -6.26 8.53
N GLU A 40 5.10 -7.26 7.88
CA GLU A 40 6.52 -7.29 7.54
C GLU A 40 6.72 -8.02 6.21
N TYR A 41 7.53 -7.46 5.33
CA TYR A 41 7.97 -8.10 4.10
C TYR A 41 9.37 -7.61 3.71
N ASP A 42 10.26 -8.54 3.33
CA ASP A 42 11.63 -8.26 2.89
C ASP A 42 12.45 -7.44 3.91
N GLY A 43 12.21 -7.67 5.22
CA GLY A 43 12.86 -6.93 6.31
C GLY A 43 12.35 -5.50 6.48
N LEU A 44 11.30 -5.09 5.77
CA LEU A 44 10.64 -3.81 5.90
C LEU A 44 9.34 -3.93 6.67
N THR A 45 9.02 -2.90 7.48
CA THR A 45 7.80 -2.80 8.28
C THR A 45 7.15 -1.44 8.06
N PRO A 46 5.87 -1.24 8.45
CA PRO A 46 5.24 0.08 8.39
C PRO A 46 5.98 1.18 9.17
N THR A 47 6.75 0.81 10.20
CA THR A 47 7.56 1.74 11.01
C THR A 47 8.99 1.91 10.48
N SER A 48 9.44 1.03 9.60
CA SER A 48 10.71 1.11 8.88
C SER A 48 10.49 0.72 7.41
N PRO A 49 9.78 1.55 6.63
CA PRO A 49 9.24 1.18 5.34
C PRO A 49 10.21 1.36 4.17
N LEU A 50 11.40 1.93 4.41
CA LEU A 50 12.38 2.26 3.38
C LEU A 50 13.73 1.59 3.66
N ARG A 51 14.39 1.16 2.60
CA ARG A 51 15.79 0.74 2.59
C ARG A 51 16.51 1.43 1.43
N VAL A 52 17.63 2.08 1.71
CA VAL A 52 18.51 2.72 0.71
C VAL A 52 19.73 1.85 0.49
N ASP A 53 20.05 1.57 -0.76
CA ASP A 53 21.30 0.97 -1.19
C ASP A 53 22.06 2.00 -2.03
N THR A 54 23.05 2.64 -1.40
CA THR A 54 23.87 3.70 -2.05
C THR A 54 24.83 3.14 -3.08
N GLN A 55 25.21 1.86 -3.01
CA GLN A 55 26.09 1.22 -3.98
C GLN A 55 25.32 0.81 -5.23
N ALA A 56 24.11 0.32 -5.05
CA ALA A 56 23.20 -0.03 -6.15
C ALA A 56 22.41 1.18 -6.69
N HIS A 57 22.57 2.38 -6.09
CA HIS A 57 21.80 3.57 -6.40
C HIS A 57 20.28 3.29 -6.41
N SER A 58 19.78 2.66 -5.35
CA SER A 58 18.39 2.24 -5.29
C SER A 58 17.74 2.48 -3.93
N VAL A 59 16.42 2.61 -3.97
CA VAL A 59 15.54 2.72 -2.79
C VAL A 59 14.46 1.65 -2.88
N THR A 60 14.26 0.89 -1.81
CA THR A 60 13.17 -0.09 -1.71
C THR A 60 12.14 0.41 -0.71
N LEU A 61 10.89 0.45 -1.13
CA LEU A 61 9.73 0.93 -0.36
C LEU A 61 8.76 -0.21 -0.10
N LEU A 62 8.31 -0.37 1.15
CA LEU A 62 7.21 -1.25 1.51
C LEU A 62 5.88 -0.65 1.04
N VAL A 63 5.08 -1.47 0.36
CA VAL A 63 3.75 -1.11 -0.12
C VAL A 63 2.77 -2.26 0.12
N GLN A 64 1.48 -1.97 -0.05
CA GLN A 64 0.40 -2.96 -0.03
C GLN A 64 -0.46 -2.81 -1.28
N VAL A 65 -0.81 -3.91 -1.92
CA VAL A 65 -1.70 -3.92 -3.10
C VAL A 65 -3.09 -3.47 -2.69
N ASN A 66 -3.67 -2.54 -3.45
CA ASN A 66 -5.06 -2.12 -3.33
C ASN A 66 -5.86 -2.75 -4.49
N GLY A 67 -6.55 -3.83 -4.17
CA GLY A 67 -7.26 -4.68 -5.13
C GLY A 67 -8.35 -3.98 -5.92
N ARG A 68 -8.86 -2.85 -5.44
CA ARG A 68 -9.81 -2.02 -6.19
C ARG A 68 -9.27 -1.65 -7.57
N PHE A 69 -7.99 -1.29 -7.66
CA PHE A 69 -7.37 -0.81 -8.89
C PHE A 69 -6.80 -1.92 -9.77
N LEU A 70 -7.15 -3.17 -9.47
CA LEU A 70 -7.02 -4.28 -10.43
C LEU A 70 -8.18 -4.29 -11.45
N THR A 71 -9.23 -3.51 -11.22
CA THR A 71 -10.42 -3.35 -12.08
C THR A 71 -10.73 -1.91 -12.41
N ASP A 72 -10.60 -1.01 -11.44
CA ASP A 72 -10.87 0.42 -11.62
C ASP A 72 -9.61 1.12 -12.12
N ASP A 73 -9.78 2.17 -12.92
CA ASP A 73 -8.66 3.00 -13.35
C ASP A 73 -8.23 3.99 -12.27
N THR A 74 -6.94 4.34 -12.29
CA THR A 74 -6.36 5.35 -11.39
C THR A 74 -5.22 6.10 -12.08
N ARG A 75 -4.96 7.33 -11.63
CA ARG A 75 -3.75 8.07 -11.99
C ARG A 75 -2.62 7.92 -10.95
N HIS A 76 -2.85 7.18 -9.88
CA HIS A 76 -1.92 7.05 -8.77
C HIS A 76 -1.32 5.65 -8.72
N GLY A 77 0.00 5.56 -8.94
CA GLY A 77 0.74 4.30 -8.77
C GLY A 77 0.91 3.96 -7.29
N ILE A 78 1.48 4.88 -6.50
CA ILE A 78 1.69 4.71 -5.06
C ILE A 78 1.30 6.00 -4.33
N VAL A 79 0.51 5.88 -3.26
CA VAL A 79 0.21 6.99 -2.35
C VAL A 79 0.47 6.57 -0.91
N TYR A 80 1.03 7.47 -0.11
CA TYR A 80 1.20 7.28 1.32
C TYR A 80 -0.14 7.10 2.01
N LYS A 81 -0.26 6.08 2.86
CA LYS A 81 -1.53 5.68 3.50
C LYS A 81 -2.23 6.80 4.27
N GLU A 82 -1.47 7.76 4.83
CA GLU A 82 -2.01 8.89 5.60
C GLU A 82 -2.18 10.17 4.76
N GLY A 83 -1.85 10.12 3.47
CA GLY A 83 -2.14 11.20 2.54
C GLY A 83 -3.64 11.30 2.22
N SER A 84 -4.13 12.49 1.84
CA SER A 84 -5.55 12.69 1.50
C SER A 84 -6.03 11.85 0.30
N ASN A 85 -5.09 11.30 -0.48
CA ASN A 85 -5.35 10.37 -1.58
C ASN A 85 -4.95 8.91 -1.25
N GLY A 86 -4.68 8.57 0.02
CA GLY A 86 -4.11 7.29 0.44
C GLY A 86 -4.87 6.03 -0.04
N HIS A 87 -6.16 6.15 -0.33
CA HIS A 87 -7.01 5.06 -0.81
C HIS A 87 -7.25 5.07 -2.33
N LYS A 88 -6.58 5.96 -3.09
CA LYS A 88 -6.83 6.17 -4.53
C LYS A 88 -5.75 5.61 -5.44
N SER A 89 -4.79 4.83 -4.91
CA SER A 89 -3.65 4.30 -5.66
C SER A 89 -3.68 2.79 -5.79
N LEU A 90 -3.01 2.28 -6.82
CA LEU A 90 -2.81 0.83 -7.00
C LEU A 90 -2.03 0.21 -5.84
N PHE A 91 -1.05 0.93 -5.32
CA PHE A 91 -0.31 0.53 -4.12
C PHE A 91 -0.43 1.58 -3.02
N VAL A 92 -0.74 1.14 -1.81
CA VAL A 92 -0.70 1.97 -0.60
C VAL A 92 0.73 1.93 -0.04
N GLY A 93 1.40 3.08 0.03
CA GLY A 93 2.77 3.19 0.55
C GLY A 93 2.81 3.45 2.05
N PHE A 94 3.85 2.96 2.72
CA PHE A 94 4.03 3.14 4.17
C PHE A 94 5.00 4.28 4.53
N ALA A 95 5.76 4.83 3.58
CA ALA A 95 6.58 6.02 3.79
C ALA A 95 5.85 7.30 3.35
N ASP A 96 6.12 8.40 4.02
CA ASP A 96 5.66 9.72 3.60
C ASP A 96 6.49 10.30 2.42
N PRO A 97 6.00 11.34 1.72
CA PRO A 97 6.67 11.95 0.59
C PRO A 97 8.09 12.45 0.89
N LYS A 98 8.32 13.06 2.07
CA LYS A 98 9.63 13.57 2.44
C LYS A 98 10.64 12.45 2.65
N SER A 99 10.23 11.38 3.30
CA SER A 99 11.08 10.20 3.53
C SER A 99 11.53 9.56 2.21
N LEU A 100 10.62 9.42 1.23
CA LEU A 100 10.98 8.91 -0.10
C LEU A 100 11.89 9.87 -0.86
N TYR A 101 11.61 11.18 -0.81
CA TYR A 101 12.46 12.21 -1.43
C TYR A 101 13.88 12.16 -0.90
N ASP A 102 14.04 12.14 0.43
CA ASP A 102 15.36 12.10 1.07
C ASP A 102 16.11 10.78 0.74
N ALA A 103 15.41 9.66 0.72
CA ALA A 103 15.97 8.35 0.35
C ALA A 103 16.46 8.34 -1.10
N LEU A 104 15.72 8.90 -2.06
CA LEU A 104 16.14 9.00 -3.46
C LEU A 104 17.38 9.89 -3.62
N LYS A 105 17.46 10.99 -2.88
CA LYS A 105 18.69 11.82 -2.87
C LYS A 105 19.89 11.07 -2.30
N GLN A 106 19.71 10.27 -1.25
CA GLN A 106 20.77 9.41 -0.71
C GLN A 106 21.22 8.35 -1.73
N ALA A 107 20.31 7.87 -2.58
CA ALA A 107 20.61 6.98 -3.69
C ALA A 107 21.21 7.70 -4.92
N SER A 108 21.60 8.98 -4.78
CA SER A 108 22.21 9.85 -5.81
C SER A 108 21.25 10.32 -6.91
N ALA A 109 19.93 10.19 -6.73
CA ALA A 109 18.97 10.78 -7.67
C ALA A 109 18.91 12.31 -7.52
N THR A 110 18.75 13.01 -8.66
CA THR A 110 18.58 14.46 -8.73
C THR A 110 17.11 14.80 -9.03
N PRO A 111 16.45 15.62 -8.19
CA PRO A 111 15.08 16.02 -8.43
C PRO A 111 15.00 16.97 -9.64
N GLY A 112 13.86 16.90 -10.35
CA GLY A 112 13.60 17.79 -11.49
C GLY A 112 13.12 19.16 -11.08
N ASP A 113 12.23 19.23 -10.09
CA ASP A 113 11.60 20.43 -9.53
C ASP A 113 11.08 21.41 -10.59
N ASN A 114 10.67 20.88 -11.77
CA ASN A 114 10.26 21.63 -12.93
C ASN A 114 8.73 21.82 -13.07
N MET A 115 7.96 21.14 -12.21
CA MET A 115 6.51 21.15 -12.28
C MET A 115 5.91 22.19 -11.31
N THR A 116 4.94 22.95 -11.77
CA THR A 116 4.15 23.90 -10.97
C THR A 116 2.67 23.72 -11.25
N MET A 117 1.81 24.35 -10.43
CA MET A 117 0.37 24.35 -10.69
C MET A 117 0.00 25.07 -11.99
N ASP A 118 0.82 26.02 -12.44
CA ASP A 118 0.56 26.83 -13.63
C ASP A 118 1.01 26.14 -14.92
N ASN A 119 2.13 25.39 -14.89
CA ASN A 119 2.68 24.76 -16.10
C ASN A 119 2.30 23.26 -16.27
N LYS A 120 1.65 22.64 -15.30
CA LYS A 120 1.46 21.18 -15.20
C LYS A 120 0.81 20.53 -16.42
N GLU A 121 -0.09 21.23 -17.13
CA GLU A 121 -0.84 20.66 -18.25
C GLU A 121 -0.03 20.62 -19.56
N THR A 122 1.09 21.34 -19.61
CA THR A 122 1.95 21.46 -20.80
C THR A 122 3.39 21.00 -20.55
N THR A 123 3.73 20.64 -19.31
CA THR A 123 5.09 20.28 -18.90
C THR A 123 5.16 18.81 -18.53
N HIS A 124 6.13 18.11 -19.07
CA HIS A 124 6.50 16.78 -18.63
C HIS A 124 7.45 16.87 -17.44
N VAL A 125 7.30 15.96 -16.47
CA VAL A 125 8.18 15.88 -15.32
C VAL A 125 9.61 15.58 -15.77
N ALA A 126 10.58 16.24 -15.12
CA ALA A 126 12.01 16.01 -15.32
C ALA A 126 12.66 15.47 -14.03
N GLY A 127 14.00 15.31 -14.06
CA GLY A 127 14.82 14.76 -12.98
C GLY A 127 15.44 13.44 -13.36
N SER A 128 16.16 12.80 -12.43
CA SER A 128 16.76 11.49 -12.69
C SER A 128 15.72 10.48 -13.13
N LYS A 129 16.04 9.76 -14.22
CA LYS A 129 15.22 8.62 -14.67
C LYS A 129 15.33 7.48 -13.65
N LEU A 130 14.23 6.81 -13.40
CA LEU A 130 14.14 5.73 -12.45
C LEU A 130 13.53 4.48 -13.11
N ASP A 131 14.19 3.34 -12.95
CA ASP A 131 13.60 2.05 -13.24
C ASP A 131 12.89 1.54 -11.98
N LEU A 132 11.59 1.28 -12.06
CA LEU A 132 10.80 0.75 -10.97
C LEU A 132 10.52 -0.74 -11.19
N SER A 133 10.64 -1.52 -10.11
CA SER A 133 10.26 -2.93 -10.11
C SER A 133 9.50 -3.30 -8.84
N VAL A 134 8.61 -4.29 -8.95
CA VAL A 134 7.73 -4.75 -7.86
C VAL A 134 8.02 -6.21 -7.53
N LYS A 135 8.05 -6.54 -6.23
CA LYS A 135 8.20 -7.91 -5.74
C LYS A 135 7.30 -8.15 -4.54
N TRP A 136 6.74 -9.36 -4.43
CA TRP A 136 5.95 -9.81 -3.28
C TRP A 136 6.31 -11.24 -2.90
N ALA A 137 5.85 -11.70 -1.73
CA ALA A 137 6.07 -13.07 -1.28
C ALA A 137 5.51 -14.08 -2.31
N ASN A 138 6.30 -15.11 -2.61
CA ASN A 138 6.00 -16.14 -3.61
C ASN A 138 5.97 -15.63 -5.09
N ALA A 139 6.38 -14.38 -5.36
CA ALA A 139 6.65 -13.97 -6.73
C ALA A 139 7.85 -14.73 -7.28
N SER A 140 7.74 -15.24 -8.50
CA SER A 140 8.82 -15.98 -9.17
C SER A 140 10.04 -15.11 -9.48
N GLN A 141 9.81 -13.80 -9.61
CA GLN A 141 10.82 -12.79 -9.93
C GLN A 141 10.37 -11.39 -9.46
N SER A 142 11.23 -10.41 -9.63
CA SER A 142 10.84 -8.99 -9.59
C SER A 142 10.26 -8.59 -10.95
N TYR A 143 9.13 -7.90 -10.97
CA TYR A 143 8.44 -7.48 -12.19
C TYR A 143 8.68 -6.00 -12.45
N PRO A 144 9.02 -5.60 -13.70
CA PRO A 144 9.03 -4.19 -14.07
C PRO A 144 7.69 -3.51 -13.77
N PHE A 145 7.72 -2.23 -13.44
CA PHE A 145 6.51 -1.46 -13.15
C PHE A 145 5.55 -1.40 -14.35
N ASP A 146 6.12 -1.39 -15.56
CA ASP A 146 5.36 -1.49 -16.82
C ASP A 146 4.57 -2.80 -16.98
N ASP A 147 5.04 -3.89 -16.38
CA ASP A 147 4.36 -5.19 -16.49
C ASP A 147 3.18 -5.29 -15.51
N VAL A 148 3.26 -4.59 -14.38
CA VAL A 148 2.23 -4.62 -13.33
C VAL A 148 1.17 -3.52 -13.47
N ILE A 149 1.36 -2.59 -14.41
CA ILE A 149 0.39 -1.53 -14.74
C ILE A 149 0.09 -1.59 -16.24
N THR A 150 -1.17 -1.67 -16.57
CA THR A 150 -1.65 -1.59 -17.95
C THR A 150 -1.93 -0.14 -18.32
N ASP A 151 -1.23 0.36 -19.33
CA ASP A 151 -1.54 1.61 -20.02
C ASP A 151 -2.49 1.29 -21.19
N SER A 152 -3.66 1.93 -21.26
CA SER A 152 -4.66 1.69 -22.31
C SER A 152 -4.17 2.01 -23.73
N ASN A 153 -3.11 2.81 -23.87
CA ASN A 153 -2.47 3.16 -25.14
C ASN A 153 -1.25 2.28 -25.45
N GLY A 154 -0.87 1.37 -24.53
CA GLY A 154 0.28 0.47 -24.69
C GLY A 154 1.63 1.19 -24.67
N LYS A 155 1.71 2.39 -24.12
CA LYS A 155 2.98 3.11 -23.99
C LYS A 155 3.73 2.66 -22.73
N LYS A 156 5.05 2.72 -22.79
CA LYS A 156 5.91 2.50 -21.61
C LYS A 156 5.87 3.68 -20.66
N LEU A 157 5.99 3.39 -19.38
CA LEU A 157 6.10 4.41 -18.33
C LEU A 157 7.55 4.92 -18.29
N GLU A 158 7.72 6.22 -18.35
CA GLU A 158 9.00 6.89 -18.16
C GLU A 158 9.01 7.57 -16.79
N MET A 159 9.49 6.83 -15.78
CA MET A 159 9.44 7.31 -14.40
C MET A 159 10.63 8.23 -14.09
N HIS A 160 10.34 9.40 -13.54
CA HIS A 160 11.35 10.41 -13.19
C HIS A 160 11.20 10.87 -11.73
N PHE A 161 12.32 11.16 -11.08
CA PHE A 161 12.34 11.82 -9.77
C PHE A 161 11.95 13.29 -9.94
N GLY A 162 10.64 13.55 -9.94
CA GLY A 162 10.11 14.91 -10.11
C GLY A 162 10.51 15.87 -9.00
N GLY A 163 10.73 15.37 -7.80
CA GLY A 163 11.02 16.18 -6.61
C GLY A 163 9.75 16.80 -6.05
N ASN A 164 9.48 18.08 -6.36
CA ASN A 164 8.24 18.81 -5.98
C ASN A 164 7.90 18.73 -4.48
N LEU A 165 8.91 18.60 -3.60
CA LEU A 165 8.72 18.33 -2.16
C LEU A 165 7.89 19.41 -1.47
N GLN A 166 8.16 20.69 -1.76
CA GLN A 166 7.41 21.80 -1.16
C GLN A 166 5.91 21.68 -1.47
N ALA A 167 5.57 21.44 -2.72
CA ALA A 167 4.16 21.30 -3.13
C ALA A 167 3.51 20.03 -2.55
N ALA A 168 4.27 18.94 -2.41
CA ALA A 168 3.80 17.70 -1.76
C ALA A 168 3.46 17.93 -0.29
N GLU A 169 4.30 18.66 0.46
CA GLU A 169 4.11 19.00 1.88
C GLU A 169 2.95 19.99 2.07
N GLU A 170 2.79 20.97 1.18
CA GLU A 170 1.69 21.93 1.23
C GLU A 170 0.32 21.27 0.94
N LYS A 171 0.25 20.42 -0.08
CA LYS A 171 -1.01 19.80 -0.53
C LYS A 171 -1.38 18.54 0.25
N LYS A 172 -0.43 17.89 0.92
CA LYS A 172 -0.61 16.70 1.77
C LYS A 172 -1.38 15.56 1.09
N THR A 173 -1.24 15.45 -0.23
CA THR A 173 -1.91 14.39 -1.00
C THR A 173 -1.33 13.00 -0.73
N GLY A 174 -0.06 12.94 -0.31
CA GLY A 174 0.68 11.69 -0.09
C GLY A 174 1.19 11.04 -1.38
N CYS A 175 1.15 11.73 -2.52
CA CYS A 175 1.55 11.18 -3.81
C CYS A 175 3.05 10.85 -3.84
N LEU A 176 3.37 9.54 -3.85
CA LEU A 176 4.73 9.01 -3.98
C LEU A 176 5.06 8.74 -5.44
N VAL A 177 4.15 8.07 -6.18
CA VAL A 177 4.28 7.78 -7.61
C VAL A 177 2.98 8.11 -8.32
N CYS A 178 3.05 9.01 -9.30
CA CYS A 178 1.94 9.37 -10.18
C CYS A 178 2.15 8.79 -11.58
N LEU A 179 1.05 8.38 -12.26
CA LEU A 179 1.08 7.76 -13.59
C LEU A 179 0.95 8.76 -14.74
N ASP A 180 0.83 10.05 -14.42
CA ASP A 180 1.04 11.19 -15.33
C ASP A 180 1.97 12.19 -14.65
N SER A 181 2.51 13.17 -15.37
CA SER A 181 3.35 14.23 -14.80
C SER A 181 2.58 15.00 -13.74
N CYS A 182 3.09 15.10 -12.52
CA CYS A 182 2.35 15.60 -11.38
C CYS A 182 3.15 16.64 -10.59
N PRO A 183 2.63 17.85 -10.35
CA PRO A 183 3.33 18.91 -9.62
C PRO A 183 3.44 18.66 -8.11
N VAL A 184 2.83 17.59 -7.60
CA VAL A 184 2.87 17.21 -6.18
C VAL A 184 3.36 15.77 -5.96
N GLY A 185 3.71 15.07 -7.04
CA GLY A 185 4.26 13.71 -6.98
C GLY A 185 5.78 13.74 -6.78
N ILE A 186 6.31 12.91 -5.89
CA ILE A 186 7.76 12.76 -5.71
C ILE A 186 8.36 12.11 -6.94
N VAL A 187 7.74 11.04 -7.42
CA VAL A 187 8.06 10.36 -8.69
C VAL A 187 6.85 10.46 -9.59
N SER A 188 7.06 10.69 -10.87
CA SER A 188 5.97 10.79 -11.84
C SER A 188 6.38 10.22 -13.20
N ASN A 189 5.38 9.76 -13.96
CA ASN A 189 5.54 9.31 -15.34
C ASN A 189 5.59 10.52 -16.29
N ALA A 190 6.68 10.63 -17.04
CA ALA A 190 6.89 11.70 -18.03
C ALA A 190 6.20 11.43 -19.36
N THR A 191 5.67 10.23 -19.61
CA THR A 191 5.00 9.88 -20.89
C THR A 191 3.78 10.76 -21.15
N TYR A 192 3.12 11.24 -20.09
CA TYR A 192 1.90 12.07 -20.18
C TYR A 192 2.02 13.32 -19.31
N THR A 193 1.43 14.43 -19.76
CA THR A 193 1.29 15.62 -18.93
C THR A 193 0.14 15.48 -17.93
N TYR A 194 0.11 16.30 -16.89
CA TYR A 194 -0.95 16.33 -15.91
C TYR A 194 -2.35 16.43 -16.54
N GLY A 195 -3.28 15.66 -16.03
CA GLY A 195 -4.67 15.65 -16.48
C GLY A 195 -4.94 14.74 -17.69
N ALA A 196 -3.97 13.97 -18.16
CA ALA A 196 -4.18 12.98 -19.21
C ALA A 196 -5.25 11.95 -18.81
N VAL A 197 -5.26 11.51 -17.55
CA VAL A 197 -6.25 10.56 -17.03
C VAL A 197 -7.58 11.23 -16.74
N GLU A 198 -7.63 12.18 -15.80
CA GLU A 198 -8.89 12.67 -15.21
C GLU A 198 -9.55 13.78 -16.03
N LYS A 199 -8.77 14.63 -16.73
CA LYS A 199 -9.31 15.78 -17.45
C LYS A 199 -9.59 15.49 -18.93
N ARG A 200 -8.62 14.84 -19.59
CA ARG A 200 -8.67 14.60 -21.03
C ARG A 200 -9.14 13.22 -21.41
N ASN A 201 -9.20 12.30 -20.43
CA ASN A 201 -9.50 10.88 -20.69
C ASN A 201 -8.66 10.30 -21.84
N GLU A 202 -7.40 10.73 -21.90
CA GLU A 202 -6.43 10.38 -22.93
C GLU A 202 -5.88 8.95 -22.73
N VAL A 203 -5.78 8.53 -21.48
CA VAL A 203 -5.23 7.25 -21.06
C VAL A 203 -5.93 6.75 -19.79
N LYS A 204 -6.02 5.44 -19.65
CA LYS A 204 -6.44 4.75 -18.41
C LYS A 204 -5.32 3.85 -17.93
N PHE A 205 -5.08 3.86 -16.63
CA PHE A 205 -4.13 2.97 -15.97
C PHE A 205 -4.88 2.04 -15.03
N VAL A 206 -4.64 0.75 -15.15
CA VAL A 206 -5.25 -0.30 -14.33
C VAL A 206 -4.14 -1.27 -13.91
N GLY A 207 -4.19 -1.80 -12.70
CA GLY A 207 -3.28 -2.86 -12.25
C GLY A 207 -3.49 -4.13 -13.08
N ASN A 208 -2.40 -4.77 -13.48
CA ASN A 208 -2.45 -6.01 -14.24
C ASN A 208 -2.80 -7.19 -13.32
N SER A 209 -4.08 -7.53 -13.26
CA SER A 209 -4.61 -8.61 -12.40
C SER A 209 -4.14 -10.01 -12.81
N ALA A 210 -3.55 -10.19 -14.00
CA ALA A 210 -2.94 -11.46 -14.41
C ALA A 210 -1.57 -11.69 -13.75
N ILE A 211 -0.93 -10.62 -13.23
CA ILE A 211 0.41 -10.66 -12.63
C ILE A 211 0.33 -10.33 -11.14
N LEU A 212 -0.35 -9.24 -10.78
CA LEU A 212 -0.40 -8.74 -9.40
C LEU A 212 -1.13 -9.71 -8.46
N PRO A 213 -0.65 -9.82 -7.22
CA PRO A 213 -1.31 -10.61 -6.20
C PRO A 213 -2.60 -9.93 -5.71
N PRO A 214 -3.46 -10.64 -4.94
CA PRO A 214 -4.73 -10.11 -4.47
C PRO A 214 -4.56 -8.92 -3.51
N ASP A 215 -5.69 -8.24 -3.28
CA ASP A 215 -5.83 -7.14 -2.32
C ASP A 215 -5.18 -7.43 -0.97
N GLY A 216 -4.58 -6.42 -0.38
CA GLY A 216 -3.95 -6.51 0.93
C GLY A 216 -2.57 -7.18 0.95
N THR A 217 -2.09 -7.74 -0.17
CA THR A 217 -0.77 -8.37 -0.23
C THR A 217 0.33 -7.34 -0.06
N LEU A 218 1.27 -7.60 0.87
CA LEU A 218 2.48 -6.79 1.01
C LEU A 218 3.43 -7.05 -0.15
N ALA A 219 4.03 -5.97 -0.64
CA ALA A 219 5.01 -5.96 -1.70
C ALA A 219 6.10 -4.91 -1.42
N THR A 220 7.18 -4.99 -2.17
CA THR A 220 8.18 -3.93 -2.23
C THR A 220 8.22 -3.34 -3.63
N VAL A 221 8.42 -2.01 -3.70
CA VAL A 221 8.75 -1.32 -4.95
C VAL A 221 10.18 -0.80 -4.83
N THR A 222 11.04 -1.22 -5.75
CA THR A 222 12.42 -0.76 -5.82
C THR A 222 12.53 0.29 -6.93
N PHE A 223 13.06 1.44 -6.56
CA PHE A 223 13.39 2.56 -7.45
C PHE A 223 14.91 2.52 -7.68
N LYS A 224 15.33 2.25 -8.90
CA LYS A 224 16.75 2.26 -9.29
C LYS A 224 17.03 3.48 -10.16
N VAL A 225 18.03 4.26 -9.78
CA VAL A 225 18.52 5.39 -10.60
C VAL A 225 19.17 4.85 -11.86
N VAL A 226 18.72 5.36 -13.01
CA VAL A 226 19.33 5.04 -14.32
C VAL A 226 20.32 6.15 -14.66
N GLU A 227 21.57 5.76 -15.01
CA GLU A 227 22.61 6.65 -15.49
C GLU A 227 22.36 7.11 -16.94
#